data_edcf8c0472343ac65ad29605b80bf579
#
_entry.id   edcf8c0472343ac65ad29605b80bf579
#
_cell.length_a   1.000
_cell.length_b   1.000
_cell.length_c   1.000
_cell.angle_alpha   90.00
_cell.angle_beta   90.00
_cell.angle_gamma   90.00
#
_symmetry.space_group_name_H-M   'P 1'
#
loop_
_entity.id
_entity.type
_entity.pdbx_description
1 polymer ?
#
loop_
_entity_poly.entity_id
_entity_poly.type
_entity_poly.pdbx_seq_one_letter_code
_entity_poly.pdbx_strand_id
1 'polypeptide(L)'
;MAERTGVQDRGQSYDATGAVRVVVQNHLLQVLAVLTMDPPTGVQSEAARDEKVWLLKAVRPIAARDDVRGQYAGYRSVPGVGPDSATESFVAARLYIDSWRWADVPIYLRAGKKMPVTATEVWVEFGKPPRETSGEHVSSASSHMRMRISPDIDIGLGLRVKQPGERMVGKDVELILTRSGIANLPPYQRLLGDALRGIGQLFAREDFVMA
;
A
#
# COMPACT_ATOMS: atom_id res chain seq x y z
N MET A 1 4.03 -3.64 -1.58
CA MET A 1 3.79 -5.11 -1.57
C MET A 1 5.01 -5.82 -2.12
N ALA A 2 5.54 -6.77 -1.41
CA ALA A 2 6.71 -7.54 -1.80
C ALA A 2 6.40 -9.02 -1.70
N GLU A 3 6.91 -9.82 -2.63
CA GLU A 3 6.77 -11.28 -2.64
C GLU A 3 8.11 -11.94 -2.92
N ARG A 4 8.53 -12.91 -2.08
CA ARG A 4 9.75 -13.69 -2.30
C ARG A 4 9.68 -14.60 -3.51
N THR A 5 8.47 -15.05 -3.84
CA THR A 5 8.24 -15.94 -4.99
C THR A 5 8.27 -15.17 -6.30
N GLY A 6 8.64 -15.86 -7.38
CA GLY A 6 8.44 -15.40 -8.74
C GLY A 6 7.01 -15.66 -9.24
N VAL A 7 6.81 -15.61 -10.53
CA VAL A 7 5.50 -15.88 -11.15
C VAL A 7 5.16 -17.37 -11.25
N GLN A 8 6.15 -18.26 -10.99
CA GLN A 8 5.98 -19.72 -10.99
C GLN A 8 5.24 -20.25 -12.23
N ASP A 9 4.21 -21.06 -12.05
CA ASP A 9 3.44 -21.71 -13.12
C ASP A 9 2.46 -20.74 -13.85
N ARG A 10 2.47 -19.46 -13.48
CA ARG A 10 1.59 -18.43 -14.05
C ARG A 10 2.27 -17.54 -15.07
N GLY A 11 3.40 -18.00 -15.66
CA GLY A 11 4.19 -17.18 -16.59
C GLY A 11 3.32 -16.56 -17.69
N GLN A 12 2.55 -17.36 -18.42
CA GLN A 12 1.70 -16.88 -19.52
C GLN A 12 0.66 -15.84 -19.08
N SER A 13 -0.07 -16.09 -18.00
CA SER A 13 -1.10 -15.17 -17.53
C SER A 13 -0.51 -13.89 -16.92
N TYR A 14 0.64 -14.01 -16.23
CA TYR A 14 1.31 -12.87 -15.66
C TYR A 14 1.97 -12.00 -16.74
N ASP A 15 2.54 -12.61 -17.76
CA ASP A 15 3.18 -11.91 -18.87
C ASP A 15 2.17 -11.05 -19.68
N ALA A 16 0.92 -11.49 -19.73
CA ALA A 16 -0.16 -10.73 -20.34
C ALA A 16 -0.66 -9.53 -19.50
N THR A 17 -0.32 -9.48 -18.19
CA THR A 17 -0.93 -8.51 -17.28
C THR A 17 0.08 -7.62 -16.55
N GLY A 18 1.19 -8.18 -16.08
CA GLY A 18 2.24 -7.47 -15.34
C GLY A 18 1.88 -7.06 -13.90
N ALA A 19 2.86 -6.49 -13.20
CA ALA A 19 2.70 -6.03 -11.83
C ALA A 19 1.72 -4.86 -11.71
N VAL A 20 1.64 -4.00 -12.71
CA VAL A 20 0.75 -2.83 -12.67
C VAL A 20 -0.71 -3.28 -12.58
N ARG A 21 -1.16 -4.15 -13.49
CA ARG A 21 -2.56 -4.60 -13.48
C ARG A 21 -2.88 -5.56 -12.34
N VAL A 22 -2.00 -6.54 -12.09
CA VAL A 22 -2.27 -7.60 -11.08
C VAL A 22 -2.13 -7.08 -9.66
N VAL A 23 -1.17 -6.17 -9.40
CA VAL A 23 -0.86 -5.76 -8.03
C VAL A 23 -1.23 -4.30 -7.78
N VAL A 24 -0.79 -3.36 -8.61
CA VAL A 24 -1.07 -1.95 -8.34
C VAL A 24 -2.55 -1.66 -8.47
N GLN A 25 -3.12 -1.91 -9.63
CA GLN A 25 -4.53 -1.61 -9.91
C GLN A 25 -5.49 -2.42 -9.03
N ASN A 26 -5.23 -3.71 -8.85
CA ASN A 26 -6.15 -4.60 -8.13
C ASN A 26 -6.00 -4.52 -6.61
N HIS A 27 -4.77 -4.36 -6.08
CA HIS A 27 -4.52 -4.43 -4.63
C HIS A 27 -4.09 -3.09 -4.04
N LEU A 28 -3.04 -2.46 -4.58
CA LEU A 28 -2.48 -1.27 -3.94
C LEU A 28 -3.39 -0.05 -4.03
N LEU A 29 -4.10 0.13 -5.13
CA LEU A 29 -5.07 1.23 -5.25
C LEU A 29 -6.27 1.04 -4.33
N GLN A 30 -6.67 -0.20 -4.03
CA GLN A 30 -7.70 -0.47 -3.02
C GLN A 30 -7.23 -0.08 -1.61
N VAL A 31 -5.99 -0.46 -1.25
CA VAL A 31 -5.40 -0.07 0.03
C VAL A 31 -5.26 1.44 0.12
N LEU A 32 -4.76 2.08 -0.94
CA LEU A 32 -4.64 3.52 -1.02
C LEU A 32 -6.00 4.20 -0.82
N ALA A 33 -7.01 3.78 -1.57
CA ALA A 33 -8.33 4.37 -1.50
C ALA A 33 -8.93 4.28 -0.09
N VAL A 34 -8.85 3.12 0.55
CA VAL A 34 -9.35 2.95 1.93
C VAL A 34 -8.59 3.82 2.93
N LEU A 35 -7.27 3.98 2.73
CA LEU A 35 -6.42 4.76 3.63
C LEU A 35 -6.66 6.26 3.51
N THR A 36 -6.98 6.75 2.31
CA THR A 36 -6.93 8.18 2.00
C THR A 36 -8.28 8.81 1.65
N MET A 37 -9.32 7.99 1.41
CA MET A 37 -10.69 8.50 1.17
C MET A 37 -11.24 9.29 2.36
N ASP A 38 -12.20 10.15 2.12
CA ASP A 38 -12.97 10.76 3.17
C ASP A 38 -13.94 9.74 3.82
N PRO A 39 -14.36 9.98 5.08
CA PRO A 39 -15.35 9.11 5.71
C PRO A 39 -16.63 9.06 4.88
N PRO A 40 -17.16 7.86 4.58
CA PRO A 40 -18.39 7.73 3.85
C PRO A 40 -19.55 8.43 4.56
N THR A 41 -20.42 9.10 3.80
CA THR A 41 -21.59 9.84 4.35
C THR A 41 -22.71 8.92 4.85
N GLY A 42 -22.61 7.60 4.61
CA GLY A 42 -23.60 6.61 5.03
C GLY A 42 -22.99 5.26 5.34
N VAL A 43 -23.78 4.40 5.97
CA VAL A 43 -23.39 3.02 6.33
C VAL A 43 -23.57 2.02 5.18
N GLN A 44 -24.17 2.45 4.08
CA GLN A 44 -24.41 1.59 2.92
C GLN A 44 -23.12 1.32 2.15
N SER A 45 -22.99 0.14 1.57
CA SER A 45 -21.81 -0.25 0.80
C SER A 45 -21.48 0.70 -0.36
N GLU A 46 -22.48 1.31 -0.97
CA GLU A 46 -22.30 2.24 -2.09
C GLU A 46 -21.62 3.54 -1.64
N ALA A 47 -21.95 4.10 -0.46
CA ALA A 47 -21.30 5.31 0.03
C ALA A 47 -19.76 5.15 0.13
N ALA A 48 -19.28 4.02 0.64
CA ALA A 48 -17.85 3.75 0.70
C ALA A 48 -17.23 3.54 -0.70
N ARG A 49 -17.98 2.99 -1.64
CA ARG A 49 -17.54 2.82 -3.03
C ARG A 49 -17.43 4.16 -3.75
N ASP A 50 -18.38 5.04 -3.54
CA ASP A 50 -18.38 6.38 -4.11
C ASP A 50 -17.15 7.17 -3.64
N GLU A 51 -16.85 7.17 -2.34
CA GLU A 51 -15.66 7.86 -1.81
C GLU A 51 -14.35 7.33 -2.40
N LYS A 52 -14.24 6.02 -2.61
CA LYS A 52 -13.08 5.44 -3.29
C LYS A 52 -12.94 5.94 -4.73
N VAL A 53 -14.04 6.01 -5.47
CA VAL A 53 -14.04 6.49 -6.86
C VAL A 53 -13.69 7.97 -6.93
N TRP A 54 -14.28 8.79 -6.06
CA TRP A 54 -13.96 10.21 -5.97
C TRP A 54 -12.47 10.44 -5.72
N LEU A 55 -11.91 9.68 -4.79
CA LEU A 55 -10.49 9.76 -4.49
C LEU A 55 -9.63 9.40 -5.71
N LEU A 56 -9.90 8.28 -6.38
CA LEU A 56 -9.09 7.85 -7.52
C LEU A 56 -9.16 8.83 -8.68
N LYS A 57 -10.31 9.45 -8.92
CA LYS A 57 -10.43 10.53 -9.92
C LYS A 57 -9.60 11.76 -9.60
N ALA A 58 -9.25 11.96 -8.33
CA ALA A 58 -8.37 13.05 -7.89
C ALA A 58 -6.88 12.67 -7.95
N VAL A 59 -6.53 11.42 -8.26
CA VAL A 59 -5.14 11.00 -8.44
C VAL A 59 -4.61 11.58 -9.75
N ARG A 60 -3.47 12.27 -9.70
CA ARG A 60 -2.81 12.78 -10.91
C ARG A 60 -2.28 11.63 -11.75
N PRO A 61 -2.38 11.72 -13.09
CA PRO A 61 -1.69 10.79 -13.97
C PRO A 61 -0.20 10.71 -13.64
N ILE A 62 0.33 9.49 -13.49
CA ILE A 62 1.74 9.28 -13.15
C ILE A 62 2.61 9.65 -14.34
N ALA A 63 3.52 10.62 -14.14
CA ALA A 63 4.47 11.00 -15.18
C ALA A 63 5.58 9.92 -15.31
N ALA A 64 6.16 9.78 -16.50
CA ALA A 64 7.21 8.79 -16.77
C ALA A 64 8.44 8.91 -15.82
N ARG A 65 8.76 10.13 -15.37
CA ARG A 65 9.82 10.37 -14.39
C ARG A 65 9.49 9.86 -12.97
N ASP A 66 8.24 9.59 -12.71
CA ASP A 66 7.71 9.16 -11.42
C ASP A 66 7.36 7.65 -11.40
N ASP A 67 7.72 6.92 -12.48
CA ASP A 67 7.45 5.50 -12.67
C ASP A 67 8.74 4.75 -13.02
N VAL A 68 9.05 3.72 -12.26
CA VAL A 68 10.19 2.83 -12.49
C VAL A 68 9.67 1.40 -12.58
N ARG A 69 9.96 0.73 -13.68
CA ARG A 69 9.58 -0.67 -13.94
C ARG A 69 10.79 -1.53 -14.18
N GLY A 70 10.67 -2.81 -13.84
CA GLY A 70 11.76 -3.76 -14.04
C GLY A 70 11.29 -5.19 -14.00
N GLN A 71 12.22 -6.08 -14.34
CA GLN A 71 12.02 -7.52 -14.26
C GLN A 71 13.07 -8.11 -13.30
N TYR A 72 12.69 -9.13 -12.53
CA TYR A 72 13.68 -9.88 -11.77
C TYR A 72 14.55 -10.76 -12.69
N ALA A 73 15.76 -11.06 -12.27
CA ALA A 73 16.68 -11.90 -13.03
C ALA A 73 16.06 -13.30 -13.27
N GLY A 74 16.03 -13.73 -14.54
CA GLY A 74 15.44 -15.01 -14.94
C GLY A 74 13.92 -14.95 -15.23
N TYR A 75 13.28 -13.78 -15.23
CA TYR A 75 11.86 -13.67 -15.56
C TYR A 75 11.52 -14.25 -16.95
N ARG A 76 12.31 -13.91 -17.96
CA ARG A 76 12.12 -14.39 -19.36
C ARG A 76 12.39 -15.88 -19.54
N SER A 77 13.04 -16.53 -18.56
CA SER A 77 13.26 -17.97 -18.58
C SER A 77 12.11 -18.77 -17.95
N VAL A 78 11.08 -18.09 -17.43
CA VAL A 78 9.90 -18.75 -16.86
C VAL A 78 9.04 -19.32 -17.98
N PRO A 79 8.59 -20.59 -17.88
CA PRO A 79 7.68 -21.16 -18.88
C PRO A 79 6.43 -20.31 -19.10
N GLY A 80 6.11 -20.04 -20.38
CA GLY A 80 4.97 -19.21 -20.78
C GLY A 80 5.22 -17.71 -20.80
N VAL A 81 6.43 -17.24 -20.45
CA VAL A 81 6.86 -15.85 -20.66
C VAL A 81 7.52 -15.73 -22.02
N GLY A 82 7.20 -14.67 -22.75
CA GLY A 82 7.82 -14.37 -24.04
C GLY A 82 9.32 -14.08 -23.90
N PRO A 83 10.17 -14.57 -24.84
CA PRO A 83 11.62 -14.35 -24.75
C PRO A 83 12.02 -12.87 -24.78
N ASP A 84 11.24 -12.04 -25.47
CA ASP A 84 11.44 -10.60 -25.60
C ASP A 84 10.48 -9.79 -24.73
N SER A 85 9.81 -10.43 -23.77
CA SER A 85 8.84 -9.77 -22.90
C SER A 85 9.44 -8.54 -22.20
N ALA A 86 8.69 -7.44 -22.24
CA ALA A 86 8.96 -6.22 -21.50
C ALA A 86 8.01 -6.06 -20.30
N THR A 87 7.18 -7.07 -20.00
CA THR A 87 6.20 -7.04 -18.91
C THR A 87 6.93 -6.94 -17.56
N GLU A 88 6.54 -5.95 -16.79
CA GLU A 88 7.17 -5.67 -15.51
C GLU A 88 6.78 -6.68 -14.42
N SER A 89 7.77 -7.13 -13.65
CA SER A 89 7.58 -7.89 -12.43
C SER A 89 7.91 -7.09 -11.15
N PHE A 90 8.35 -5.85 -11.36
CA PHE A 90 8.59 -4.83 -10.35
C PHE A 90 8.10 -3.48 -10.85
N VAL A 91 7.49 -2.72 -9.96
CA VAL A 91 7.08 -1.33 -10.20
C VAL A 91 7.29 -0.51 -8.93
N ALA A 92 7.78 0.70 -9.10
CA ALA A 92 7.80 1.73 -8.07
C ALA A 92 7.31 3.04 -8.70
N ALA A 93 6.30 3.64 -8.09
CA ALA A 93 5.69 4.85 -8.62
C ALA A 93 5.47 5.87 -7.51
N ARG A 94 5.59 7.15 -7.85
CA ARG A 94 5.20 8.28 -7.01
C ARG A 94 3.96 8.91 -7.60
N LEU A 95 2.95 9.11 -6.79
CA LEU A 95 1.70 9.74 -7.17
C LEU A 95 1.31 10.84 -6.19
N TYR A 96 0.39 11.69 -6.61
CA TYR A 96 -0.20 12.77 -5.84
C TYR A 96 -1.72 12.75 -5.99
N ILE A 97 -2.42 13.21 -4.96
CA ILE A 97 -3.88 13.31 -4.95
C ILE A 97 -4.25 14.79 -4.89
N ASP A 98 -4.99 15.27 -5.88
CA ASP A 98 -5.48 16.66 -5.97
C ASP A 98 -6.70 16.85 -5.10
N SER A 99 -6.50 16.86 -3.78
CA SER A 99 -7.53 17.13 -2.78
C SER A 99 -6.97 18.03 -1.68
N TRP A 100 -7.85 18.73 -0.98
CA TRP A 100 -7.46 19.63 0.13
C TRP A 100 -6.65 18.92 1.21
N ARG A 101 -6.97 17.66 1.50
CA ARG A 101 -6.28 16.88 2.54
C ARG A 101 -4.91 16.40 2.13
N TRP A 102 -4.74 16.05 0.85
CA TRP A 102 -3.55 15.37 0.35
C TRP A 102 -2.72 16.23 -0.60
N ALA A 103 -3.05 17.52 -0.73
CA ALA A 103 -2.26 18.43 -1.54
C ALA A 103 -0.77 18.38 -1.13
N ASP A 104 0.10 18.24 -2.13
CA ASP A 104 1.57 18.19 -1.99
C ASP A 104 2.12 17.02 -1.16
N VAL A 105 1.29 16.06 -0.74
CA VAL A 105 1.75 14.85 -0.07
C VAL A 105 2.18 13.81 -1.11
N PRO A 106 3.47 13.45 -1.19
CA PRO A 106 3.93 12.41 -2.09
C PRO A 106 3.53 11.02 -1.56
N ILE A 107 2.95 10.22 -2.43
CA ILE A 107 2.57 8.85 -2.11
C ILE A 107 3.40 7.90 -2.98
N TYR A 108 4.10 6.97 -2.34
CA TYR A 108 4.97 6.01 -3.01
C TYR A 108 4.32 4.64 -3.01
N LEU A 109 4.10 4.06 -4.19
CA LEU A 109 3.67 2.69 -4.37
C LEU A 109 4.86 1.85 -4.82
N ARG A 110 4.98 0.65 -4.27
CA ARG A 110 5.99 -0.31 -4.70
C ARG A 110 5.45 -1.73 -4.65
N ALA A 111 5.61 -2.45 -5.75
CA ALA A 111 5.27 -3.85 -5.86
C ALA A 111 6.38 -4.63 -6.57
N GLY A 112 6.64 -5.87 -6.16
CA GLY A 112 7.64 -6.68 -6.83
C GLY A 112 7.62 -8.15 -6.46
N LYS A 113 7.98 -8.97 -7.43
CA LYS A 113 8.28 -10.40 -7.29
C LYS A 113 9.77 -10.62 -7.05
N LYS A 114 10.15 -11.78 -6.49
CA LYS A 114 11.54 -12.12 -6.14
C LYS A 114 12.20 -11.07 -5.23
N MET A 115 11.42 -10.49 -4.34
CA MET A 115 11.90 -9.54 -3.33
C MET A 115 12.49 -10.28 -2.11
N PRO A 116 13.36 -9.64 -1.32
CA PRO A 116 13.94 -10.26 -0.12
C PRO A 116 12.94 -10.71 0.94
N VAL A 117 11.76 -10.11 0.95
CA VAL A 117 10.69 -10.38 1.95
C VAL A 117 9.35 -10.62 1.25
N THR A 118 8.42 -11.27 1.97
CA THR A 118 7.00 -11.28 1.61
C THR A 118 6.28 -10.42 2.63
N ALA A 119 5.76 -9.27 2.20
CA ALA A 119 5.01 -8.36 3.05
C ALA A 119 4.12 -7.43 2.23
N THR A 120 2.96 -7.10 2.79
CA THR A 120 2.15 -5.97 2.36
C THR A 120 2.09 -4.99 3.53
N GLU A 121 2.67 -3.82 3.35
CA GLU A 121 2.79 -2.82 4.39
C GLU A 121 2.42 -1.43 3.87
N VAL A 122 1.88 -0.62 4.76
CA VAL A 122 1.71 0.82 4.60
C VAL A 122 2.63 1.51 5.60
N TRP A 123 3.37 2.50 5.14
CA TRP A 123 4.22 3.35 5.96
C TRP A 123 3.74 4.79 5.81
N VAL A 124 3.33 5.40 6.90
CA VAL A 124 2.93 6.81 6.96
C VAL A 124 3.96 7.56 7.76
N GLU A 125 4.67 8.48 7.12
CA GLU A 125 5.61 9.37 7.78
C GLU A 125 4.91 10.70 8.08
N PHE A 126 4.93 11.11 9.35
CA PHE A 126 4.32 12.37 9.76
C PHE A 126 5.27 13.55 9.51
N GLY A 127 4.69 14.70 9.27
CA GLY A 127 5.45 15.94 9.14
C GLY A 127 6.27 16.22 10.40
N LYS A 128 7.46 16.78 10.21
CA LYS A 128 8.29 17.23 11.34
C LYS A 128 7.62 18.39 12.07
N PRO A 129 7.78 18.48 13.40
CA PRO A 129 7.31 19.63 14.15
C PRO A 129 8.00 20.91 13.65
N PRO A 130 7.31 22.06 13.60
CA PRO A 130 7.87 23.31 13.08
C PRO A 130 9.02 23.87 13.95
N ARG A 131 9.15 23.39 15.18
CA ARG A 131 10.24 23.74 16.12
C ARG A 131 10.72 22.51 16.84
N GLU A 132 12.03 22.35 16.95
CA GLU A 132 12.63 21.38 17.82
C GLU A 132 12.70 21.95 19.26
N THR A 133 12.22 21.21 20.23
CA THR A 133 12.22 21.60 21.66
C THR A 133 13.44 21.11 22.41
N SER A 134 14.17 20.16 21.83
CA SER A 134 15.44 19.65 22.35
C SER A 134 16.60 20.32 21.63
N GLY A 135 17.51 20.97 22.35
CA GLY A 135 18.69 21.65 21.80
C GLY A 135 19.74 20.74 21.18
N GLU A 136 19.40 19.50 20.88
CA GLU A 136 20.26 18.57 20.17
C GLU A 136 19.97 18.63 18.69
N HIS A 137 20.98 18.96 17.90
CA HIS A 137 20.98 18.74 16.46
C HIS A 137 20.95 17.25 16.17
N VAL A 138 19.84 16.56 16.41
CA VAL A 138 19.83 15.13 16.15
C VAL A 138 18.47 14.58 15.82
N SER A 139 18.58 13.66 14.92
CA SER A 139 17.67 12.69 14.41
C SER A 139 16.65 13.24 13.46
N SER A 140 16.95 12.99 12.23
CA SER A 140 16.07 13.15 11.09
C SER A 140 14.87 12.20 11.09
N ALA A 141 14.70 11.35 12.09
CA ALA A 141 13.60 10.40 12.13
C ALA A 141 12.30 11.12 12.47
N SER A 142 11.40 11.15 11.52
CA SER A 142 10.03 11.60 11.72
C SER A 142 9.23 10.55 12.48
N SER A 143 8.26 10.96 13.27
CA SER A 143 7.27 10.03 13.79
C SER A 143 6.54 9.35 12.63
N HIS A 144 6.22 8.08 12.78
CA HIS A 144 5.62 7.32 11.70
C HIS A 144 4.59 6.31 12.21
N MET A 145 3.70 5.89 11.32
CA MET A 145 2.82 4.76 11.53
C MET A 145 3.12 3.70 10.48
N ARG A 146 3.36 2.48 10.93
CA ARG A 146 3.51 1.30 10.06
C ARG A 146 2.31 0.39 10.26
N MET A 147 1.68 0.00 9.17
CA MET A 147 0.59 -0.97 9.17
C MET A 147 0.99 -2.14 8.28
N ARG A 148 1.22 -3.29 8.88
CA ARG A 148 1.42 -4.54 8.14
C ARG A 148 0.08 -5.23 7.96
N ILE A 149 -0.25 -5.53 6.72
CA ILE A 149 -1.52 -6.18 6.32
C ILE A 149 -1.32 -7.68 6.13
N SER A 150 -0.12 -8.09 5.70
CA SER A 150 0.22 -9.49 5.42
C SER A 150 1.73 -9.71 5.61
N PRO A 151 2.19 -10.88 6.08
CA PRO A 151 1.42 -12.09 6.43
C PRO A 151 0.65 -11.95 7.75
N ASP A 152 1.20 -11.26 8.73
CA ASP A 152 0.58 -11.01 10.02
C ASP A 152 0.16 -9.55 10.12
N ILE A 153 -0.95 -9.30 10.81
CA ILE A 153 -1.47 -7.94 10.98
C ILE A 153 -0.83 -7.34 12.23
N ASP A 154 -0.06 -6.29 12.04
CA ASP A 154 0.48 -5.46 13.12
C ASP A 154 0.41 -3.97 12.78
N ILE A 155 0.32 -3.13 13.80
CA ILE A 155 0.39 -1.68 13.68
C ILE A 155 1.51 -1.21 14.60
N GLY A 156 2.53 -0.58 14.03
CA GLY A 156 3.61 0.09 14.74
C GLY A 156 3.42 1.60 14.75
N LEU A 157 3.65 2.24 15.88
CA LEU A 157 3.69 3.69 16.02
C LEU A 157 5.06 4.11 16.53
N GLY A 158 5.88 4.67 15.63
CA GLY A 158 7.19 5.22 15.93
C GLY A 158 7.08 6.66 16.42
N LEU A 159 7.57 6.91 17.61
CA LEU A 159 7.51 8.22 18.28
C LEU A 159 8.86 8.58 18.87
N ARG A 160 9.14 9.87 18.94
CA ARG A 160 10.26 10.38 19.72
C ARG A 160 9.76 10.85 21.08
N VAL A 161 10.28 10.26 22.13
CA VAL A 161 9.92 10.59 23.53
C VAL A 161 11.13 11.13 24.29
N LYS A 162 10.89 11.94 25.31
CA LYS A 162 11.95 12.41 26.20
C LYS A 162 12.52 11.24 26.99
N GLN A 163 13.84 11.11 27.04
CA GLN A 163 14.49 10.18 27.96
C GLN A 163 14.28 10.61 29.41
N PRO A 164 14.19 9.66 30.36
CA PRO A 164 14.25 9.96 31.77
C PRO A 164 15.54 10.73 32.12
N GLY A 165 15.45 11.71 33.03
CA GLY A 165 16.57 12.56 33.44
C GLY A 165 16.27 14.04 33.22
N GLU A 166 17.19 14.92 33.65
CA GLU A 166 17.01 16.38 33.64
C GLU A 166 17.18 17.00 32.22
N ARG A 167 17.99 16.36 31.37
CA ARG A 167 18.27 16.86 30.03
C ARG A 167 17.10 16.59 29.09
N MET A 168 16.84 17.53 28.17
CA MET A 168 15.86 17.38 27.07
C MET A 168 16.46 16.54 25.93
N VAL A 169 16.74 15.27 26.22
CA VAL A 169 17.25 14.30 25.23
C VAL A 169 16.11 13.42 24.74
N GLY A 170 15.98 13.32 23.41
CA GLY A 170 14.96 12.46 22.80
C GLY A 170 15.46 11.03 22.58
N LYS A 171 14.56 10.07 22.68
CA LYS A 171 14.77 8.66 22.32
C LYS A 171 13.66 8.21 21.39
N ASP A 172 14.04 7.51 20.33
CA ASP A 172 13.06 6.90 19.43
C ASP A 172 12.53 5.61 20.07
N VAL A 173 11.21 5.48 20.11
CA VAL A 173 10.48 4.29 20.61
C VAL A 173 9.46 3.87 19.60
N GLU A 174 9.23 2.58 19.46
CA GLU A 174 8.16 2.01 18.66
C GLU A 174 7.20 1.25 19.58
N LEU A 175 5.92 1.61 19.49
CA LEU A 175 4.81 0.88 20.10
C LEU A 175 4.25 -0.05 19.05
N ILE A 176 4.20 -1.35 19.34
CA ILE A 176 3.67 -2.35 18.39
C ILE A 176 2.40 -2.94 18.98
N LEU A 177 1.32 -2.81 18.22
CA LEU A 177 0.04 -3.46 18.49
C LEU A 177 -0.10 -4.65 17.55
N THR A 178 -0.10 -5.86 18.11
CA THR A 178 -0.33 -7.10 17.37
C THR A 178 -1.73 -7.61 17.66
N ARG A 179 -2.42 -8.04 16.62
CA ARG A 179 -3.71 -8.72 16.76
C ARG A 179 -3.48 -10.22 16.80
N SER A 180 -3.61 -10.81 17.98
CA SER A 180 -3.55 -12.27 18.17
C SER A 180 -4.96 -12.85 18.38
N GLY A 181 -5.16 -14.09 17.95
CA GLY A 181 -6.32 -14.91 18.39
C GLY A 181 -7.63 -14.77 17.60
N ILE A 182 -7.67 -14.08 16.46
CA ILE A 182 -8.84 -14.13 15.59
C ILE A 182 -8.53 -15.03 14.40
N ALA A 183 -9.22 -16.16 14.32
CA ALA A 183 -9.20 -17.00 13.14
C ALA A 183 -9.72 -16.17 11.95
N ASN A 184 -8.81 -15.76 11.07
CA ASN A 184 -9.20 -15.11 9.84
C ASN A 184 -9.81 -16.17 8.93
N LEU A 185 -11.07 -15.98 8.55
CA LEU A 185 -11.64 -16.75 7.45
C LEU A 185 -10.76 -16.58 6.21
N PRO A 186 -10.49 -17.66 5.46
CA PRO A 186 -9.78 -17.53 4.20
C PRO A 186 -10.39 -16.43 3.33
N PRO A 187 -9.60 -15.58 2.68
CA PRO A 187 -10.12 -14.42 1.93
C PRO A 187 -11.20 -14.77 0.92
N TYR A 188 -11.03 -15.87 0.18
CA TYR A 188 -12.03 -16.34 -0.79
C TYR A 188 -13.32 -16.82 -0.14
N GLN A 189 -13.25 -17.48 1.02
CA GLN A 189 -14.45 -17.91 1.75
C GLN A 189 -15.28 -16.70 2.19
N ARG A 190 -14.62 -15.62 2.63
CA ARG A 190 -15.27 -14.36 2.98
C ARG A 190 -15.91 -13.71 1.74
N LEU A 191 -15.17 -13.55 0.64
CA LEU A 191 -15.67 -12.95 -0.58
C LEU A 191 -16.86 -13.71 -1.15
N LEU A 192 -16.78 -15.04 -1.24
CA LEU A 192 -17.88 -15.87 -1.72
C LEU A 192 -19.12 -15.75 -0.80
N GLY A 193 -18.91 -15.74 0.52
CA GLY A 193 -20.00 -15.54 1.48
C GLY A 193 -20.67 -14.18 1.34
N ASP A 194 -19.91 -13.11 1.07
CA ASP A 194 -20.46 -11.78 0.85
C ASP A 194 -21.18 -11.69 -0.50
N ALA A 195 -20.66 -12.31 -1.55
CA ALA A 195 -21.34 -12.41 -2.84
C ALA A 195 -22.71 -13.10 -2.74
N LEU A 196 -22.77 -14.24 -2.04
CA LEU A 196 -24.02 -15.00 -1.83
C LEU A 196 -25.06 -14.20 -1.03
N ARG A 197 -24.63 -13.29 -0.16
CA ARG A 197 -25.50 -12.40 0.62
C ARG A 197 -25.84 -11.09 -0.06
N GLY A 198 -25.30 -10.84 -1.27
CA GLY A 198 -25.48 -9.57 -1.98
C GLY A 198 -24.72 -8.40 -1.34
N ILE A 199 -23.70 -8.67 -0.50
CA ILE A 199 -22.91 -7.63 0.16
C ILE A 199 -21.78 -7.20 -0.80
N GLY A 200 -21.93 -6.02 -1.40
CA GLY A 200 -21.00 -5.50 -2.40
C GLY A 200 -19.76 -4.78 -1.86
N GLN A 201 -19.64 -4.56 -0.56
CA GLN A 201 -18.64 -3.67 0.06
C GLN A 201 -17.18 -4.02 -0.26
N LEU A 202 -16.85 -5.30 -0.41
CA LEU A 202 -15.51 -5.77 -0.70
C LEU A 202 -15.18 -5.89 -2.19
N PHE A 203 -16.17 -5.68 -3.07
CA PHE A 203 -15.99 -5.80 -4.51
C PHE A 203 -15.71 -4.45 -5.15
N ALA A 204 -14.73 -4.43 -6.05
CA ALA A 204 -14.48 -3.27 -6.88
C ALA A 204 -15.67 -3.02 -7.82
N ARG A 205 -16.04 -1.77 -8.00
CA ARG A 205 -17.04 -1.33 -8.98
C ARG A 205 -16.33 -0.95 -10.27
N GLU A 206 -17.01 -1.04 -11.40
CA GLU A 206 -16.42 -0.77 -12.72
C GLU A 206 -15.79 0.62 -12.80
N ASP A 207 -16.48 1.65 -12.31
CA ASP A 207 -16.00 3.02 -12.32
C ASP A 207 -14.75 3.26 -11.45
N PHE A 208 -14.53 2.42 -10.41
CA PHE A 208 -13.28 2.40 -9.67
C PHE A 208 -12.11 1.89 -10.51
N VAL A 209 -12.36 0.89 -11.36
CA VAL A 209 -11.31 0.29 -12.21
C VAL A 209 -10.98 1.21 -13.39
N MET A 210 -11.96 2.02 -13.83
CA MET A 210 -11.84 2.94 -14.96
C MET A 210 -11.37 4.34 -14.57
N ALA A 211 -11.38 4.67 -13.26
CA ALA A 211 -10.90 5.95 -12.74
C ALA A 211 -9.37 5.99 -12.70
#